data_3c5a61c0761e8b1f8405e05652ab6ac2
#
_entry.id   3c5a61c0761e8b1f8405e05652ab6ac2
#
_cell.length_a   1.000
_cell.length_b   1.000
_cell.length_c   1.000
_cell.angle_alpha   90.00
_cell.angle_beta   90.00
_cell.angle_gamma   90.00
#
_symmetry.space_group_name_H-M   'P 1'
#
loop_
_entity.id
_entity.type
_entity.pdbx_description
1 polymer ?
#
loop_
_entity_poly.entity_id
_entity_poly.type
_entity_poly.pdbx_seq_one_letter_code
_entity_poly.pdbx_strand_id
1 'polypeptide(L)'
;RLQVEHPVTEAITGLDLVEWQLRVASGEALPKRQDELTINGWAFEARLYAEDPARDFLPATGKLALFAPPENARVDSGVRTGDTITPFYDPMIAKIITHGATRDEALNRLDIALGKTRIAGLVTNRQFLSDLCKLEAFRKGDVDTGLIARETAVLFRDEKPSEIAFALAVLGALDLLNAPQESDPWARLPGFRLWGDASHSVLLDHHGERQLVRFTIKGSRHFDFVFGGLEVCSYDNGLVRFAIDGRVAAASVLRIGHDVTVQFEGYDTIFHHVQSVSGQEEASGESRILSPMPGLIRLVSVVEGANVAKGDRMVTMEAMKMELSLTAPRDGKVASVSVAAGDQVNEGALLIELEEEHG
;
A
#
# COMPACT_ATOMS: atom_id res chain seq x y z
N ARG A 1 -10.81 -28.58 8.96
CA ARG A 1 -10.77 -27.67 7.80
C ARG A 1 -9.37 -27.48 7.28
N LEU A 2 -9.21 -27.16 6.02
CA LEU A 2 -7.93 -26.74 5.44
C LEU A 2 -7.54 -25.36 6.02
N GLN A 3 -6.29 -25.21 6.45
CA GLN A 3 -5.78 -23.95 6.96
C GLN A 3 -5.30 -23.07 5.80
N VAL A 4 -5.27 -21.73 5.99
CA VAL A 4 -4.84 -20.79 4.95
C VAL A 4 -3.41 -21.08 4.52
N GLU A 5 -2.53 -21.42 5.48
CA GLU A 5 -1.10 -21.70 5.33
C GLU A 5 -0.77 -23.11 4.80
N HIS A 6 -1.76 -23.91 4.36
CA HIS A 6 -1.51 -25.23 3.77
C HIS A 6 -0.44 -25.26 2.67
N PRO A 7 -0.24 -24.21 1.86
CA PRO A 7 0.82 -24.21 0.83
C PRO A 7 2.22 -24.41 1.38
N VAL A 8 2.50 -24.00 2.64
CA VAL A 8 3.80 -24.27 3.28
C VAL A 8 4.00 -25.77 3.45
N THR A 9 2.98 -26.49 3.96
CA THR A 9 3.01 -27.95 4.10
C THR A 9 3.15 -28.62 2.74
N GLU A 10 2.42 -28.17 1.74
CA GLU A 10 2.51 -28.69 0.37
C GLU A 10 3.91 -28.51 -0.20
N ALA A 11 4.53 -27.33 -0.01
CA ALA A 11 5.85 -27.03 -0.54
C ALA A 11 6.97 -27.91 0.05
N ILE A 12 6.88 -28.23 1.35
CA ILE A 12 7.92 -29.07 2.01
C ILE A 12 7.67 -30.57 1.92
N THR A 13 6.43 -31.00 1.60
CA THR A 13 6.09 -32.44 1.50
C THR A 13 5.90 -32.92 0.06
N GLY A 14 5.72 -31.99 -0.89
CA GLY A 14 5.41 -32.29 -2.28
C GLY A 14 4.00 -32.85 -2.47
N LEU A 15 3.07 -32.54 -1.57
CA LEU A 15 1.68 -32.99 -1.61
C LEU A 15 0.77 -31.87 -2.09
N ASP A 16 -0.39 -32.27 -2.64
CA ASP A 16 -1.53 -31.40 -2.88
C ASP A 16 -2.64 -31.75 -1.91
N LEU A 17 -2.81 -30.94 -0.87
CA LEU A 17 -3.77 -31.20 0.20
C LEU A 17 -5.22 -30.95 -0.27
N VAL A 18 -5.43 -30.10 -1.26
CA VAL A 18 -6.76 -29.87 -1.85
C VAL A 18 -7.19 -31.08 -2.68
N GLU A 19 -6.28 -31.63 -3.50
CA GLU A 19 -6.52 -32.87 -4.23
C GLU A 19 -6.84 -34.02 -3.24
N TRP A 20 -6.09 -34.14 -2.15
CA TRP A 20 -6.34 -35.16 -1.14
C TRP A 20 -7.74 -35.04 -0.52
N GLN A 21 -8.19 -33.82 -0.22
CA GLN A 21 -9.55 -33.62 0.28
C GLN A 21 -10.62 -34.11 -0.72
N LEU A 22 -10.42 -33.85 -2.01
CA LEU A 22 -11.34 -34.29 -3.06
C LEU A 22 -11.34 -35.83 -3.20
N ARG A 23 -10.17 -36.46 -3.19
CA ARG A 23 -10.02 -37.92 -3.25
C ARG A 23 -10.70 -38.62 -2.06
N VAL A 24 -10.43 -38.14 -0.84
CA VAL A 24 -11.03 -38.69 0.37
C VAL A 24 -12.56 -38.48 0.38
N ALA A 25 -13.03 -37.32 -0.05
CA ALA A 25 -14.46 -37.04 -0.18
C ALA A 25 -15.16 -37.95 -1.23
N SER A 26 -14.40 -38.41 -2.24
CA SER A 26 -14.85 -39.38 -3.23
C SER A 26 -14.82 -40.83 -2.74
N GLY A 27 -14.38 -41.09 -1.50
CA GLY A 27 -14.30 -42.40 -0.88
C GLY A 27 -12.99 -43.15 -1.12
N GLU A 28 -11.96 -42.49 -1.66
CA GLU A 28 -10.65 -43.08 -1.83
C GLU A 28 -9.89 -43.15 -0.48
N ALA A 29 -9.01 -44.10 -0.35
CA ALA A 29 -8.05 -44.15 0.77
C ALA A 29 -7.06 -42.99 0.68
N LEU A 30 -6.45 -42.65 1.82
CA LEU A 30 -5.36 -41.67 1.82
C LEU A 30 -4.25 -42.07 0.86
N PRO A 31 -3.79 -41.15 -0.03
CA PRO A 31 -2.78 -41.47 -1.06
C PRO A 31 -1.41 -41.91 -0.52
N LYS A 32 -1.07 -41.51 0.73
CA LYS A 32 0.16 -41.91 1.41
C LYS A 32 -0.10 -42.21 2.89
N ARG A 33 0.73 -43.09 3.44
CA ARG A 33 0.76 -43.37 4.85
C ARG A 33 1.70 -42.43 5.58
N GLN A 34 1.64 -42.36 6.92
CA GLN A 34 2.45 -41.45 7.73
C GLN A 34 3.95 -41.72 7.57
N ASP A 35 4.36 -42.95 7.42
CA ASP A 35 5.75 -43.38 7.25
C ASP A 35 6.34 -43.10 5.86
N GLU A 36 5.50 -42.75 4.89
CA GLU A 36 5.88 -42.37 3.52
C GLU A 36 6.06 -40.85 3.36
N LEU A 37 5.75 -40.08 4.42
CA LEU A 37 5.88 -38.62 4.40
C LEU A 37 7.31 -38.21 4.74
N THR A 38 7.85 -37.32 3.93
CA THR A 38 9.17 -36.72 4.15
C THR A 38 9.08 -35.18 4.06
N ILE A 39 9.90 -34.51 4.88
CA ILE A 39 10.04 -33.05 4.82
C ILE A 39 11.28 -32.72 4.00
N ASN A 40 11.15 -31.87 3.00
CA ASN A 40 12.22 -31.41 2.15
C ASN A 40 12.33 -29.87 2.23
N GLY A 41 13.42 -29.39 2.84
CA GLY A 41 13.71 -27.97 2.94
C GLY A 41 12.76 -27.19 3.86
N TRP A 42 12.59 -25.92 3.54
CA TRP A 42 11.83 -24.95 4.30
C TRP A 42 10.93 -24.13 3.37
N ALA A 43 9.79 -23.74 3.87
CA ALA A 43 8.91 -22.85 3.11
C ALA A 43 8.36 -21.71 3.99
N PHE A 44 8.09 -20.59 3.35
CA PHE A 44 7.39 -19.46 3.95
C PHE A 44 6.19 -19.08 3.10
N GLU A 45 5.15 -18.63 3.77
CA GLU A 45 4.00 -17.97 3.15
C GLU A 45 3.83 -16.59 3.73
N ALA A 46 3.72 -15.58 2.87
CA ALA A 46 3.30 -14.23 3.21
C ALA A 46 1.87 -14.02 2.72
N ARG A 47 1.00 -13.52 3.61
CA ARG A 47 -0.34 -13.11 3.26
C ARG A 47 -0.34 -11.62 2.95
N LEU A 48 -0.46 -11.30 1.65
CA LEU A 48 -0.54 -9.93 1.19
C LEU A 48 -1.97 -9.43 1.35
N TYR A 49 -2.14 -8.42 2.19
CA TYR A 49 -3.41 -7.81 2.52
C TYR A 49 -3.48 -6.35 2.06
N ALA A 50 -4.69 -5.92 1.71
CA ALA A 50 -5.03 -4.50 1.59
C ALA A 50 -5.28 -3.93 2.99
N GLU A 51 -4.21 -3.61 3.70
CA GLU A 51 -4.20 -3.11 5.09
C GLU A 51 -3.12 -2.04 5.23
N ASP A 52 -3.38 -1.09 6.13
CA ASP A 52 -2.43 -0.03 6.45
C ASP A 52 -1.71 -0.32 7.78
N PRO A 53 -0.46 -0.80 7.74
CA PRO A 53 0.30 -1.11 8.95
C PRO A 53 0.55 0.11 9.84
N ALA A 54 0.63 1.32 9.28
CA ALA A 54 0.83 2.55 10.04
C ALA A 54 -0.41 2.96 10.84
N ARG A 55 -1.59 2.42 10.48
CA ARG A 55 -2.86 2.65 11.15
C ARG A 55 -3.43 1.35 11.74
N ASP A 56 -2.64 0.66 12.55
CA ASP A 56 -3.04 -0.59 13.23
C ASP A 56 -3.65 -1.65 12.29
N PHE A 57 -3.09 -1.78 11.07
CA PHE A 57 -3.56 -2.71 10.05
C PHE A 57 -5.03 -2.52 9.65
N LEU A 58 -5.50 -1.27 9.68
CA LEU A 58 -6.84 -0.97 9.19
C LEU A 58 -6.97 -1.40 7.72
N PRO A 59 -8.06 -2.11 7.35
CA PRO A 59 -8.30 -2.50 5.99
C PRO A 59 -8.40 -1.29 5.04
N ALA A 60 -7.69 -1.37 3.91
CA ALA A 60 -7.75 -0.40 2.84
C ALA A 60 -8.69 -0.92 1.74
N THR A 61 -9.83 -0.26 1.56
CA THR A 61 -10.79 -0.60 0.52
C THR A 61 -10.53 0.23 -0.73
N GLY A 62 -10.88 -0.29 -1.90
CA GLY A 62 -10.72 0.45 -3.14
C GLY A 62 -10.39 -0.42 -4.34
N LYS A 63 -10.07 0.24 -5.45
CA LYS A 63 -9.73 -0.44 -6.69
C LYS A 63 -8.26 -0.84 -6.71
N LEU A 64 -8.01 -2.12 -6.93
CA LEU A 64 -6.69 -2.68 -7.18
C LEU A 64 -6.25 -2.31 -8.60
N ALA A 65 -5.67 -1.11 -8.78
CA ALA A 65 -5.38 -0.57 -10.10
C ALA A 65 -4.24 -1.32 -10.80
N LEU A 66 -3.30 -1.87 -10.04
CA LEU A 66 -2.25 -2.76 -10.52
C LEU A 66 -2.02 -3.87 -9.48
N PHE A 67 -1.97 -5.10 -9.95
CA PHE A 67 -1.41 -6.24 -9.24
C PHE A 67 -0.63 -7.09 -10.24
N ALA A 68 0.69 -7.03 -10.13
CA ALA A 68 1.61 -7.86 -10.91
C ALA A 68 2.40 -8.72 -9.94
N PRO A 69 2.01 -10.01 -9.80
CA PRO A 69 2.67 -10.94 -8.88
C PRO A 69 4.09 -11.26 -9.33
N PRO A 70 4.98 -11.73 -8.43
CA PRO A 70 6.33 -12.13 -8.77
C PRO A 70 6.33 -13.45 -9.56
N GLU A 71 7.22 -13.55 -10.56
CA GLU A 71 7.36 -14.77 -11.38
C GLU A 71 8.14 -15.90 -10.67
N ASN A 72 8.91 -15.56 -9.63
CA ASN A 72 9.84 -16.46 -8.96
C ASN A 72 9.29 -17.08 -7.65
N ALA A 73 7.98 -17.03 -7.45
CA ALA A 73 7.29 -17.61 -6.31
C ALA A 73 5.94 -18.21 -6.74
N ARG A 74 5.41 -19.15 -5.94
CA ARG A 74 4.00 -19.54 -6.06
C ARG A 74 3.13 -18.42 -5.51
N VAL A 75 2.12 -18.02 -6.27
CA VAL A 75 1.16 -17.00 -5.83
C VAL A 75 -0.25 -17.55 -5.97
N ASP A 76 -0.94 -17.65 -4.84
CA ASP A 76 -2.34 -18.03 -4.78
C ASP A 76 -3.16 -16.76 -4.54
N SER A 77 -3.89 -16.29 -5.56
CA SER A 77 -4.68 -15.04 -5.49
C SER A 77 -6.12 -15.27 -5.87
N GLY A 78 -7.02 -14.59 -5.15
CA GLY A 78 -8.45 -14.54 -5.47
C GLY A 78 -8.83 -13.28 -6.27
N VAL A 79 -7.90 -12.36 -6.49
CA VAL A 79 -8.12 -11.07 -7.15
C VAL A 79 -7.04 -10.79 -8.20
N ARG A 80 -7.33 -9.85 -9.10
CA ARG A 80 -6.46 -9.42 -10.19
C ARG A 80 -6.56 -7.91 -10.41
N THR A 81 -5.67 -7.37 -11.21
CA THR A 81 -5.72 -5.96 -11.64
C THR A 81 -7.11 -5.59 -12.12
N GLY A 82 -7.65 -4.50 -11.61
CA GLY A 82 -8.97 -3.97 -11.93
C GLY A 82 -10.08 -4.37 -10.96
N ASP A 83 -9.88 -5.40 -10.14
CA ASP A 83 -10.84 -5.82 -9.12
C ASP A 83 -10.93 -4.78 -7.99
N THR A 84 -12.03 -4.81 -7.24
CA THR A 84 -12.26 -3.93 -6.10
C THR A 84 -12.22 -4.72 -4.81
N ILE A 85 -11.38 -4.28 -3.87
CA ILE A 85 -11.37 -4.79 -2.50
C ILE A 85 -12.48 -4.09 -1.74
N THR A 86 -13.44 -4.87 -1.24
CA THR A 86 -14.64 -4.38 -0.58
C THR A 86 -14.58 -4.61 0.93
N PRO A 87 -15.32 -3.83 1.74
CA PRO A 87 -15.35 -4.00 3.19
C PRO A 87 -16.17 -5.22 3.66
N PHE A 88 -16.76 -5.99 2.74
CA PHE A 88 -17.66 -7.11 3.09
C PHE A 88 -16.93 -8.45 3.21
N TYR A 89 -15.72 -8.56 2.69
CA TYR A 89 -14.92 -9.77 2.69
C TYR A 89 -13.55 -9.52 3.30
N ASP A 90 -12.79 -10.59 3.46
CA ASP A 90 -11.39 -10.55 3.89
C ASP A 90 -10.56 -9.73 2.88
N PRO A 91 -9.75 -8.74 3.29
CA PRO A 91 -8.98 -7.89 2.38
C PRO A 91 -7.73 -8.58 1.81
N MET A 92 -7.60 -9.89 1.91
CA MET A 92 -6.47 -10.65 1.39
C MET A 92 -6.42 -10.58 -0.14
N ILE A 93 -5.31 -10.07 -0.65
CA ILE A 93 -5.03 -9.97 -2.09
C ILE A 93 -4.46 -11.28 -2.61
N ALA A 94 -3.44 -11.79 -1.92
CA ALA A 94 -2.73 -13.00 -2.34
C ALA A 94 -1.96 -13.64 -1.20
N LYS A 95 -1.60 -14.91 -1.38
CA LYS A 95 -0.55 -15.59 -0.65
C LYS A 95 0.67 -15.71 -1.55
N ILE A 96 1.83 -15.37 -1.04
CA ILE A 96 3.12 -15.50 -1.74
C ILE A 96 3.91 -16.58 -1.02
N ILE A 97 4.22 -17.67 -1.71
CA ILE A 97 4.84 -18.86 -1.12
C ILE A 97 6.20 -19.10 -1.77
N THR A 98 7.21 -19.30 -0.93
CA THR A 98 8.57 -19.62 -1.36
C THR A 98 9.12 -20.84 -0.63
N HIS A 99 9.99 -21.58 -1.30
CA HIS A 99 10.66 -22.76 -0.79
C HIS A 99 12.17 -22.62 -0.98
N GLY A 100 12.96 -23.19 -0.08
CA GLY A 100 14.43 -23.25 -0.17
C GLY A 100 14.98 -24.48 0.57
N ALA A 101 16.21 -24.86 0.23
CA ALA A 101 16.89 -25.96 0.93
C ALA A 101 17.18 -25.64 2.40
N THR A 102 17.34 -24.34 2.70
CA THR A 102 17.52 -23.84 4.07
C THR A 102 16.46 -22.79 4.41
N ARG A 103 16.29 -22.53 5.71
CA ARG A 103 15.37 -21.49 6.20
C ARG A 103 15.74 -20.11 5.62
N ASP A 104 17.03 -19.76 5.64
CA ASP A 104 17.52 -18.49 5.12
C ASP A 104 17.29 -18.34 3.60
N GLU A 105 17.48 -19.41 2.85
CA GLU A 105 17.22 -19.41 1.42
C GLU A 105 15.74 -19.17 1.12
N ALA A 106 14.84 -19.88 1.80
CA ALA A 106 13.40 -19.71 1.63
C ALA A 106 12.96 -18.29 1.97
N LEU A 107 13.50 -17.72 3.08
CA LEU A 107 13.18 -16.36 3.53
C LEU A 107 13.74 -15.29 2.60
N ASN A 108 14.96 -15.45 2.10
CA ASN A 108 15.55 -14.53 1.10
C ASN A 108 14.74 -14.54 -0.20
N ARG A 109 14.27 -15.69 -0.63
CA ARG A 109 13.38 -15.81 -1.80
C ARG A 109 12.07 -15.09 -1.57
N LEU A 110 11.53 -15.14 -0.34
CA LEU A 110 10.29 -14.41 0.01
C LEU A 110 10.51 -12.89 -0.05
N ASP A 111 11.57 -12.36 0.54
CA ASP A 111 11.90 -10.93 0.48
C ASP A 111 12.05 -10.44 -0.96
N ILE A 112 12.78 -11.22 -1.80
CA ILE A 112 12.91 -10.93 -3.23
C ILE A 112 11.54 -10.95 -3.94
N ALA A 113 10.69 -11.93 -3.62
CA ALA A 113 9.36 -12.04 -4.22
C ALA A 113 8.46 -10.86 -3.84
N LEU A 114 8.46 -10.47 -2.56
CA LEU A 114 7.76 -9.27 -2.08
C LEU A 114 8.27 -8.01 -2.78
N GLY A 115 9.60 -7.85 -2.91
CA GLY A 115 10.20 -6.71 -3.63
C GLY A 115 9.83 -6.64 -5.12
N LYS A 116 9.58 -7.79 -5.76
CA LYS A 116 9.15 -7.88 -7.16
C LYS A 116 7.63 -7.78 -7.34
N THR A 117 6.86 -7.90 -6.27
CA THR A 117 5.41 -7.73 -6.32
C THR A 117 5.09 -6.26 -6.55
N ARG A 118 4.47 -5.93 -7.69
CA ARG A 118 4.03 -4.57 -7.99
C ARG A 118 2.54 -4.44 -7.71
N ILE A 119 2.19 -3.44 -6.93
CA ILE A 119 0.82 -3.21 -6.50
C ILE A 119 0.55 -1.70 -6.37
N ALA A 120 -0.63 -1.27 -6.82
CA ALA A 120 -1.04 0.12 -6.73
C ALA A 120 -2.56 0.26 -6.69
N GLY A 121 -3.03 1.36 -6.13
CA GLY A 121 -4.45 1.73 -6.02
C GLY A 121 -4.98 1.70 -4.59
N LEU A 122 -4.26 1.04 -3.69
CA LEU A 122 -4.58 0.99 -2.27
C LEU A 122 -3.33 0.69 -1.45
N VAL A 123 -3.39 0.98 -0.15
CA VAL A 123 -2.31 0.67 0.80
C VAL A 123 -2.31 -0.83 1.08
N THR A 124 -1.12 -1.42 1.24
CA THR A 124 -0.95 -2.85 1.54
C THR A 124 0.11 -3.06 2.61
N ASN A 125 0.12 -4.26 3.20
CA ASN A 125 1.14 -4.68 4.15
C ASN A 125 2.43 -5.21 3.49
N ARG A 126 2.62 -5.04 2.17
CA ARG A 126 3.76 -5.59 1.41
C ARG A 126 5.11 -5.19 1.99
N GLN A 127 5.30 -3.89 2.26
CA GLN A 127 6.55 -3.38 2.82
C GLN A 127 6.81 -3.93 4.22
N PHE A 128 5.80 -3.91 5.09
CA PHE A 128 5.88 -4.51 6.42
C PHE A 128 6.32 -5.99 6.37
N LEU A 129 5.78 -6.77 5.44
CA LEU A 129 6.19 -8.17 5.24
C LEU A 129 7.65 -8.30 4.79
N SER A 130 8.13 -7.43 3.90
CA SER A 130 9.53 -7.39 3.47
C SER A 130 10.46 -7.02 4.63
N ASP A 131 10.09 -6.02 5.44
CA ASP A 131 10.89 -5.60 6.60
C ASP A 131 10.91 -6.69 7.69
N LEU A 132 9.81 -7.40 7.88
CA LEU A 132 9.77 -8.58 8.76
C LEU A 132 10.74 -9.67 8.28
N CYS A 133 10.87 -9.92 6.97
CA CYS A 133 11.83 -10.87 6.43
C CYS A 133 13.29 -10.49 6.73
N LYS A 134 13.59 -9.21 6.91
CA LYS A 134 14.93 -8.68 7.20
C LYS A 134 15.26 -8.67 8.70
N LEU A 135 14.24 -8.75 9.54
CA LEU A 135 14.39 -8.70 11.00
C LEU A 135 15.22 -9.87 11.53
N GLU A 136 16.27 -9.57 12.30
CA GLU A 136 17.21 -10.59 12.77
C GLU A 136 16.54 -11.68 13.63
N ALA A 137 15.65 -11.30 14.55
CA ALA A 137 14.89 -12.23 15.37
C ALA A 137 14.03 -13.18 14.51
N PHE A 138 13.35 -12.65 13.50
CA PHE A 138 12.56 -13.45 12.56
C PHE A 138 13.44 -14.40 11.74
N ARG A 139 14.60 -13.93 11.28
CA ARG A 139 15.57 -14.74 10.53
C ARG A 139 16.10 -15.90 11.36
N LYS A 140 16.37 -15.69 12.64
CA LYS A 140 16.84 -16.75 13.59
C LYS A 140 15.74 -17.71 14.02
N GLY A 141 14.46 -17.38 13.77
CA GLY A 141 13.32 -18.17 14.24
C GLY A 141 12.97 -17.92 15.70
N ASP A 142 13.49 -16.85 16.28
CA ASP A 142 13.14 -16.37 17.62
C ASP A 142 11.85 -15.54 17.53
N VAL A 143 10.74 -16.24 17.38
CA VAL A 143 9.43 -15.66 17.10
C VAL A 143 8.41 -16.06 18.16
N ASP A 144 7.70 -15.06 18.64
CA ASP A 144 6.53 -15.21 19.51
C ASP A 144 5.47 -14.16 19.15
N THR A 145 4.33 -14.20 19.82
CA THR A 145 3.22 -13.24 19.59
C THR A 145 3.56 -11.79 19.95
N GLY A 146 4.63 -11.54 20.71
CA GLY A 146 5.10 -10.21 21.11
C GLY A 146 6.16 -9.61 20.17
N LEU A 147 6.63 -10.35 19.14
CA LEU A 147 7.71 -9.90 18.27
C LEU A 147 7.43 -8.54 17.62
N ILE A 148 6.26 -8.36 17.02
CA ILE A 148 5.89 -7.12 16.35
C ILE A 148 5.89 -5.95 17.33
N ALA A 149 5.33 -6.13 18.53
CA ALA A 149 5.31 -5.09 19.55
C ALA A 149 6.71 -4.70 20.04
N ARG A 150 7.64 -5.66 20.15
CA ARG A 150 9.04 -5.37 20.54
C ARG A 150 9.82 -4.63 19.44
N GLU A 151 9.53 -4.93 18.19
CA GLU A 151 10.25 -4.44 17.03
C GLU A 151 9.54 -3.28 16.32
N THR A 152 8.57 -2.64 17.00
CA THR A 152 7.76 -1.53 16.45
C THR A 152 8.62 -0.43 15.82
N ALA A 153 9.73 -0.03 16.49
CA ALA A 153 10.63 1.02 15.99
C ALA A 153 11.34 0.67 14.68
N VAL A 154 11.45 -0.62 14.35
CA VAL A 154 12.09 -1.10 13.11
C VAL A 154 11.04 -1.34 12.04
N LEU A 155 9.88 -1.90 12.41
CA LEU A 155 8.84 -2.32 11.47
C LEU A 155 7.94 -1.16 11.01
N PHE A 156 7.81 -0.10 11.83
CA PHE A 156 6.95 1.06 11.54
C PHE A 156 7.75 2.36 11.53
N ARG A 157 8.90 2.33 10.83
CA ARG A 157 9.71 3.53 10.64
C ARG A 157 8.96 4.51 9.74
N ASP A 158 8.84 5.75 10.19
CA ASP A 158 8.41 6.87 9.37
C ASP A 158 9.63 7.34 8.54
N GLU A 159 9.94 6.58 7.50
CA GLU A 159 11.05 6.92 6.60
C GLU A 159 10.54 7.92 5.54
N LYS A 160 11.20 9.08 5.51
CA LYS A 160 10.90 10.08 4.47
C LYS A 160 11.25 9.51 3.09
N PRO A 161 10.37 9.70 2.09
CA PRO A 161 10.65 9.26 0.73
C PRO A 161 11.97 9.86 0.23
N SER A 162 12.72 9.07 -0.53
CA SER A 162 13.97 9.55 -1.14
C SER A 162 13.70 10.63 -2.19
N GLU A 163 14.68 11.49 -2.45
CA GLU A 163 14.59 12.51 -3.51
C GLU A 163 14.28 11.87 -4.88
N ILE A 164 14.77 10.66 -5.11
CA ILE A 164 14.49 9.89 -6.32
C ILE A 164 13.01 9.48 -6.37
N ALA A 165 12.42 9.07 -5.25
CA ALA A 165 10.99 8.74 -5.20
C ALA A 165 10.12 9.97 -5.51
N PHE A 166 10.46 11.15 -4.98
CA PHE A 166 9.81 12.41 -5.35
C PHE A 166 9.97 12.75 -6.84
N ALA A 167 11.16 12.57 -7.41
CA ALA A 167 11.41 12.80 -8.83
C ALA A 167 10.54 11.87 -9.70
N LEU A 168 10.50 10.58 -9.39
CA LEU A 168 9.67 9.61 -10.09
C LEU A 168 8.19 9.92 -9.96
N ALA A 169 7.73 10.37 -8.78
CA ALA A 169 6.36 10.78 -8.56
C ALA A 169 5.98 11.99 -9.43
N VAL A 170 6.86 13.00 -9.54
CA VAL A 170 6.66 14.16 -10.40
C VAL A 170 6.57 13.75 -11.87
N LEU A 171 7.48 12.90 -12.34
CA LEU A 171 7.45 12.42 -13.73
C LEU A 171 6.18 11.61 -14.02
N GLY A 172 5.72 10.80 -13.05
CA GLY A 172 4.44 10.09 -13.14
C GLY A 172 3.23 11.04 -13.12
N ALA A 173 3.22 12.04 -12.23
CA ALA A 173 2.14 13.02 -12.12
C ALA A 173 1.92 13.84 -13.40
N LEU A 174 3.00 14.15 -14.10
CA LEU A 174 3.00 14.92 -15.33
C LEU A 174 2.98 14.06 -16.62
N ASP A 175 2.88 12.73 -16.48
CA ASP A 175 2.91 11.77 -17.61
C ASP A 175 4.19 11.84 -18.47
N LEU A 176 5.31 12.24 -17.85
CA LEU A 176 6.61 12.40 -18.52
C LEU A 176 7.40 11.08 -18.62
N LEU A 177 6.90 10.00 -18.03
CA LEU A 177 7.51 8.66 -18.13
C LEU A 177 7.24 8.00 -19.48
N ASN A 178 6.11 8.32 -20.11
CA ASN A 178 5.73 7.79 -21.40
C ASN A 178 6.62 8.35 -22.51
N ALA A 179 6.99 7.51 -23.47
CA ALA A 179 7.65 7.98 -24.66
C ALA A 179 6.68 8.88 -25.46
N PRO A 180 7.13 10.04 -25.99
CA PRO A 180 6.30 10.85 -26.85
C PRO A 180 5.77 10.03 -28.04
N GLN A 181 4.49 10.18 -28.36
CA GLN A 181 3.94 9.52 -29.56
C GLN A 181 4.65 10.06 -30.81
N GLU A 182 5.10 9.14 -31.66
CA GLU A 182 5.94 9.49 -32.83
C GLU A 182 5.24 10.41 -33.86
N SER A 183 3.91 10.47 -33.85
CA SER A 183 3.11 11.21 -34.82
C SER A 183 3.05 12.72 -34.60
N ASP A 184 3.33 13.20 -33.38
CA ASP A 184 3.29 14.63 -33.07
C ASP A 184 4.71 15.21 -32.87
N PRO A 185 5.21 16.07 -33.81
CA PRO A 185 6.52 16.69 -33.65
C PRO A 185 6.67 17.56 -32.40
N TRP A 186 5.58 18.14 -31.90
CA TRP A 186 5.59 18.98 -30.70
C TRP A 186 5.63 18.16 -29.43
N ALA A 187 5.02 16.98 -29.42
CA ALA A 187 5.10 16.05 -28.30
C ALA A 187 6.51 15.46 -28.10
N ARG A 188 7.35 15.48 -29.15
CA ARG A 188 8.75 15.03 -29.08
C ARG A 188 9.68 15.98 -28.33
N LEU A 189 9.24 17.22 -28.11
CA LEU A 189 10.04 18.26 -27.47
C LEU A 189 9.33 18.78 -26.21
N PRO A 190 9.02 17.94 -25.20
CA PRO A 190 8.44 18.41 -23.97
C PRO A 190 9.37 19.44 -23.33
N GLY A 191 8.79 20.58 -22.97
CA GLY A 191 9.56 21.68 -22.38
C GLY A 191 10.41 22.48 -23.34
N PHE A 192 10.23 22.36 -24.66
CA PHE A 192 10.93 23.22 -25.64
C PHE A 192 10.68 24.70 -25.36
N ARG A 193 11.74 25.48 -25.27
CA ARG A 193 11.74 26.94 -25.19
C ARG A 193 12.76 27.52 -26.17
N LEU A 194 12.43 28.65 -26.79
CA LEU A 194 13.37 29.33 -27.69
C LEU A 194 14.60 29.88 -26.91
N TRP A 195 14.41 30.19 -25.66
CA TRP A 195 15.47 30.76 -24.79
C TRP A 195 15.43 30.12 -23.42
N GLY A 196 16.56 29.55 -23.01
CA GLY A 196 16.76 28.95 -21.69
C GLY A 196 16.08 27.58 -21.48
N ASP A 197 16.30 27.02 -20.32
CA ASP A 197 15.78 25.72 -19.94
C ASP A 197 14.33 25.79 -19.44
N ALA A 198 13.53 24.76 -19.69
CA ALA A 198 12.18 24.64 -19.17
C ALA A 198 12.19 24.17 -17.72
N SER A 199 12.20 25.10 -16.79
CA SER A 199 12.08 24.79 -15.36
C SER A 199 10.62 24.64 -14.97
N HIS A 200 10.33 23.59 -14.20
CA HIS A 200 9.02 23.25 -13.68
C HIS A 200 9.07 23.07 -12.16
N SER A 201 7.93 23.25 -11.53
CA SER A 201 7.77 22.93 -10.10
C SER A 201 6.42 22.24 -9.90
N VAL A 202 6.42 21.19 -9.11
CA VAL A 202 5.24 20.39 -8.77
C VAL A 202 5.15 20.27 -7.26
N LEU A 203 3.97 20.53 -6.73
CA LEU A 203 3.68 20.35 -5.31
C LEU A 203 3.13 18.95 -5.10
N LEU A 204 3.85 18.15 -4.32
CA LEU A 204 3.42 16.83 -3.88
C LEU A 204 3.12 16.86 -2.38
N ASP A 205 2.09 16.17 -1.99
CA ASP A 205 1.74 15.89 -0.59
C ASP A 205 2.01 14.41 -0.30
N HIS A 206 2.65 14.13 0.82
CA HIS A 206 2.85 12.79 1.36
C HIS A 206 2.57 12.83 2.87
N HIS A 207 1.54 12.12 3.32
CA HIS A 207 1.09 12.10 4.72
C HIS A 207 0.87 13.49 5.35
N GLY A 208 0.39 14.48 4.56
CA GLY A 208 0.17 15.86 5.00
C GLY A 208 1.43 16.75 4.95
N GLU A 209 2.60 16.19 4.68
CA GLU A 209 3.82 16.97 4.40
C GLU A 209 3.87 17.36 2.93
N ARG A 210 3.80 18.66 2.64
CA ARG A 210 3.86 19.19 1.28
C ARG A 210 5.28 19.53 0.88
N GLN A 211 5.74 19.01 -0.25
CA GLN A 211 7.06 19.28 -0.81
C GLN A 211 6.96 19.81 -2.24
N LEU A 212 7.61 20.97 -2.47
CA LEU A 212 7.75 21.55 -3.80
C LEU A 212 8.99 20.98 -4.49
N VAL A 213 8.77 20.14 -5.50
CA VAL A 213 9.84 19.52 -6.29
C VAL A 213 10.08 20.37 -7.53
N ARG A 214 11.32 20.84 -7.71
CA ARG A 214 11.75 21.60 -8.89
C ARG A 214 12.63 20.75 -9.78
N PHE A 215 12.41 20.87 -11.08
CA PHE A 215 13.21 20.17 -12.07
C PHE A 215 13.24 20.92 -13.40
N THR A 216 14.18 20.54 -14.26
CA THR A 216 14.36 21.10 -15.59
C THR A 216 14.26 20.00 -16.63
N ILE A 217 13.52 20.22 -17.71
CA ILE A 217 13.42 19.29 -18.83
C ILE A 217 14.56 19.60 -19.82
N LYS A 218 15.49 18.66 -19.99
CA LYS A 218 16.63 18.75 -20.92
C LYS A 218 16.41 18.05 -22.26
N GLY A 219 15.35 17.27 -22.34
CA GLY A 219 14.97 16.50 -23.53
C GLY A 219 13.80 15.58 -23.25
N SER A 220 13.41 14.79 -24.22
CA SER A 220 12.23 13.92 -24.10
C SER A 220 12.31 12.87 -22.97
N ARG A 221 13.50 12.56 -22.50
CA ARG A 221 13.77 11.55 -21.46
C ARG A 221 14.81 11.96 -20.42
N HIS A 222 15.32 13.21 -20.49
CA HIS A 222 16.33 13.74 -19.61
C HIS A 222 15.75 14.84 -18.74
N PHE A 223 15.91 14.72 -17.43
CA PHE A 223 15.35 15.61 -16.42
C PHE A 223 16.43 15.93 -15.37
N ASP A 224 16.68 17.20 -15.11
CA ASP A 224 17.62 17.63 -14.08
C ASP A 224 16.86 18.03 -12.81
N PHE A 225 17.19 17.37 -11.73
CA PHE A 225 16.73 17.65 -10.37
C PHE A 225 17.86 18.24 -9.52
N VAL A 226 17.58 18.64 -8.28
CA VAL A 226 18.59 19.19 -7.37
C VAL A 226 19.71 18.19 -7.09
N PHE A 227 19.41 16.89 -7.04
CA PHE A 227 20.36 15.81 -6.81
C PHE A 227 21.13 15.35 -8.06
N GLY A 228 20.80 15.83 -9.25
CA GLY A 228 21.46 15.47 -10.50
C GLY A 228 20.49 15.12 -11.63
N GLY A 229 21.06 14.62 -12.73
CA GLY A 229 20.30 14.21 -13.92
C GLY A 229 19.69 12.84 -13.79
N LEU A 230 18.39 12.73 -14.17
CA LEU A 230 17.68 11.48 -14.29
C LEU A 230 17.30 11.24 -15.75
N GLU A 231 17.68 10.08 -16.29
CA GLU A 231 17.32 9.66 -17.65
C GLU A 231 16.33 8.49 -17.60
N VAL A 232 15.16 8.65 -18.22
CA VAL A 232 14.19 7.56 -18.37
C VAL A 232 14.60 6.65 -19.53
N CYS A 233 15.08 5.47 -19.24
CA CYS A 233 15.47 4.47 -20.23
C CYS A 233 14.28 3.80 -20.90
N SER A 234 13.29 3.38 -20.10
CA SER A 234 12.04 2.78 -20.57
C SER A 234 10.93 2.93 -19.53
N TYR A 235 9.68 2.95 -20.00
CA TYR A 235 8.50 2.84 -19.16
C TYR A 235 7.49 1.94 -19.86
N ASP A 236 7.08 0.91 -19.16
CA ASP A 236 6.10 -0.05 -19.67
C ASP A 236 5.28 -0.61 -18.52
N ASN A 237 3.97 -0.55 -18.64
CA ASN A 237 3.01 -1.14 -17.71
C ASN A 237 3.31 -0.80 -16.22
N GLY A 238 3.62 0.48 -15.94
CA GLY A 238 3.96 0.95 -14.60
C GLY A 238 5.39 0.65 -14.15
N LEU A 239 6.21 -0.04 -14.93
CA LEU A 239 7.62 -0.27 -14.64
C LEU A 239 8.48 0.75 -15.37
N VAL A 240 9.18 1.60 -14.62
CA VAL A 240 10.19 2.53 -15.15
C VAL A 240 11.59 1.98 -14.92
N ARG A 241 12.43 2.02 -15.96
CA ARG A 241 13.89 1.89 -15.86
C ARG A 241 14.49 3.26 -16.11
N PHE A 242 15.37 3.69 -15.25
CA PHE A 242 15.99 5.00 -15.32
C PHE A 242 17.47 4.93 -14.93
N ALA A 243 18.24 5.91 -15.37
CA ALA A 243 19.64 6.04 -15.02
C ALA A 243 19.87 7.33 -14.24
N ILE A 244 20.70 7.24 -13.18
CA ILE A 244 21.23 8.37 -12.41
C ILE A 244 22.73 8.12 -12.25
N ASP A 245 23.54 9.12 -12.59
CA ASP A 245 25.02 9.03 -12.52
C ASP A 245 25.59 7.78 -13.19
N GLY A 246 24.99 7.37 -14.33
CA GLY A 246 25.39 6.20 -15.10
C GLY A 246 24.98 4.85 -14.49
N ARG A 247 24.27 4.83 -13.36
CA ARG A 247 23.72 3.61 -12.76
C ARG A 247 22.25 3.44 -13.14
N VAL A 248 21.91 2.26 -13.64
CA VAL A 248 20.53 1.93 -14.00
C VAL A 248 19.81 1.33 -12.81
N ALA A 249 18.64 1.87 -12.52
CA ALA A 249 17.71 1.35 -11.52
C ALA A 249 16.32 1.12 -12.13
N ALA A 250 15.43 0.50 -11.38
CA ALA A 250 14.05 0.29 -11.76
C ALA A 250 13.11 0.62 -10.58
N ALA A 251 11.94 1.14 -10.92
CA ALA A 251 10.88 1.40 -9.97
C ALA A 251 9.51 1.08 -10.60
N SER A 252 8.50 0.84 -9.77
CA SER A 252 7.12 0.87 -10.25
C SER A 252 6.54 2.25 -9.98
N VAL A 253 5.97 2.87 -11.01
CA VAL A 253 5.33 4.19 -10.91
C VAL A 253 3.99 4.12 -11.62
N LEU A 254 2.91 4.36 -10.90
CA LEU A 254 1.57 4.35 -11.47
C LEU A 254 0.77 5.56 -10.97
N ARG A 255 0.19 6.29 -11.91
CA ARG A 255 -0.73 7.40 -11.62
C ARG A 255 -2.18 6.93 -11.63
N ILE A 256 -2.93 7.32 -10.61
CA ILE A 256 -4.37 7.05 -10.47
C ILE A 256 -5.05 8.36 -10.05
N GLY A 257 -5.67 9.05 -10.99
CA GLY A 257 -6.20 10.38 -10.72
C GLY A 257 -5.10 11.38 -10.35
N HIS A 258 -5.17 11.89 -9.12
CA HIS A 258 -4.15 12.80 -8.57
C HIS A 258 -3.07 12.06 -7.76
N ASP A 259 -3.25 10.79 -7.48
CA ASP A 259 -2.29 10.00 -6.71
C ASP A 259 -1.28 9.33 -7.62
N VAL A 260 -0.03 9.29 -7.16
CA VAL A 260 1.05 8.57 -7.81
C VAL A 260 1.67 7.61 -6.81
N THR A 261 1.52 6.31 -7.08
CA THR A 261 2.20 5.27 -6.31
C THR A 261 3.58 5.04 -6.88
N VAL A 262 4.60 5.13 -6.03
CA VAL A 262 6.00 4.84 -6.35
C VAL A 262 6.48 3.69 -5.47
N GLN A 263 6.91 2.59 -6.10
CA GLN A 263 7.60 1.48 -5.42
C GLN A 263 9.06 1.53 -5.82
N PHE A 264 9.91 1.94 -4.89
CA PHE A 264 11.35 2.10 -5.12
C PHE A 264 12.15 1.69 -3.88
N GLU A 265 13.25 0.98 -4.07
CA GLU A 265 14.14 0.50 -3.00
C GLU A 265 13.46 -0.28 -1.88
N GLY A 266 12.36 -0.95 -2.19
CA GLY A 266 11.56 -1.74 -1.22
C GLY A 266 10.43 -0.95 -0.56
N TYR A 267 10.37 0.37 -0.75
CA TYR A 267 9.34 1.24 -0.19
C TYR A 267 8.15 1.41 -1.13
N ASP A 268 6.96 1.49 -0.54
CA ASP A 268 5.70 1.80 -1.22
C ASP A 268 5.27 3.19 -0.76
N THR A 269 5.33 4.16 -1.67
CA THR A 269 5.00 5.54 -1.35
C THR A 269 3.87 6.04 -2.24
N ILE A 270 2.85 6.63 -1.64
CA ILE A 270 1.77 7.30 -2.36
C ILE A 270 1.96 8.80 -2.20
N PHE A 271 2.05 9.50 -3.32
CA PHE A 271 2.12 10.95 -3.40
C PHE A 271 0.84 11.49 -3.98
N HIS A 272 0.27 12.51 -3.36
CA HIS A 272 -0.84 13.26 -3.92
C HIS A 272 -0.33 14.49 -4.67
N HIS A 273 -0.66 14.60 -5.96
CA HIS A 273 -0.33 15.76 -6.78
C HIS A 273 -1.31 16.90 -6.47
N VAL A 274 -0.83 17.89 -5.73
CA VAL A 274 -1.61 19.08 -5.38
C VAL A 274 -1.67 20.02 -6.57
N GLN A 275 -2.80 20.04 -7.25
CA GLN A 275 -3.05 21.05 -8.29
C GLN A 275 -3.46 22.35 -7.61
N SER A 276 -2.77 23.45 -7.89
CA SER A 276 -3.17 24.77 -7.42
C SER A 276 -4.47 25.19 -8.12
N VAL A 277 -5.59 24.77 -7.54
CA VAL A 277 -6.88 25.40 -7.84
C VAL A 277 -6.96 26.64 -6.98
N SER A 278 -7.02 27.79 -7.61
CA SER A 278 -7.23 29.08 -6.98
C SER A 278 -8.31 29.03 -5.89
N GLY A 279 -7.89 29.21 -4.65
CA GLY A 279 -8.71 29.72 -3.56
C GLY A 279 -9.83 28.84 -3.04
N GLN A 280 -9.49 27.82 -2.30
CA GLN A 280 -10.18 27.44 -1.06
C GLN A 280 -9.23 26.51 -0.28
N GLU A 281 -8.46 27.07 0.64
CA GLU A 281 -7.81 26.29 1.68
C GLU A 281 -8.91 25.68 2.53
N GLU A 282 -9.04 24.36 2.48
CA GLU A 282 -9.80 23.63 3.47
C GLU A 282 -8.99 23.61 4.78
N ALA A 283 -9.12 24.66 5.55
CA ALA A 283 -8.85 24.65 6.97
C ALA A 283 -9.98 23.86 7.66
N SER A 284 -9.95 22.53 7.64
CA SER A 284 -11.03 21.74 8.25
C SER A 284 -10.62 20.36 8.78
N GLY A 285 -9.32 20.12 9.06
CA GLY A 285 -8.88 18.80 9.55
C GLY A 285 -9.23 18.47 11.00
N GLU A 286 -9.29 19.48 11.91
CA GLU A 286 -9.41 19.22 13.35
C GLU A 286 -10.83 19.33 13.92
N SER A 287 -11.79 19.80 13.15
CA SER A 287 -13.18 19.99 13.61
C SER A 287 -14.15 18.91 13.12
N ARG A 288 -13.76 18.07 12.19
CA ARG A 288 -14.62 17.08 11.54
C ARG A 288 -14.15 15.66 11.76
N ILE A 289 -15.04 14.81 12.26
CA ILE A 289 -14.81 13.38 12.38
C ILE A 289 -15.45 12.70 11.17
N LEU A 290 -14.61 12.18 10.30
CA LEU A 290 -15.01 11.49 9.08
C LEU A 290 -14.89 9.98 9.26
N SER A 291 -15.70 9.22 8.54
CA SER A 291 -15.54 7.76 8.48
C SER A 291 -14.25 7.39 7.74
N PRO A 292 -13.33 6.63 8.35
CA PRO A 292 -12.08 6.23 7.73
C PRO A 292 -12.25 5.13 6.67
N MET A 293 -13.42 4.48 6.62
CA MET A 293 -13.75 3.39 5.72
C MET A 293 -15.26 3.15 5.66
N PRO A 294 -15.78 2.45 4.66
CA PRO A 294 -17.18 2.04 4.66
C PRO A 294 -17.49 1.10 5.83
N GLY A 295 -18.61 1.33 6.51
CA GLY A 295 -18.99 0.51 7.66
C GLY A 295 -20.39 0.79 8.16
N LEU A 296 -20.80 0.04 9.20
CA LEU A 296 -22.06 0.18 9.91
C LEU A 296 -21.84 0.89 11.24
N ILE A 297 -22.55 1.97 11.51
CA ILE A 297 -22.50 2.65 12.81
C ILE A 297 -23.19 1.77 13.85
N ARG A 298 -22.44 1.34 14.87
CA ARG A 298 -22.95 0.51 15.96
C ARG A 298 -23.45 1.36 17.13
N LEU A 299 -22.72 2.41 17.45
CA LEU A 299 -23.03 3.29 18.58
C LEU A 299 -22.57 4.71 18.29
N VAL A 300 -23.39 5.68 18.61
CA VAL A 300 -23.02 7.09 18.72
C VAL A 300 -23.03 7.44 20.19
N SER A 301 -21.87 7.82 20.76
CA SER A 301 -21.67 8.03 22.21
C SER A 301 -21.88 9.47 22.63
N VAL A 302 -22.08 10.40 21.70
CA VAL A 302 -22.21 11.83 21.95
C VAL A 302 -23.50 12.38 21.33
N VAL A 303 -23.95 13.52 21.82
CA VAL A 303 -25.10 14.26 21.28
C VAL A 303 -24.67 15.68 20.93
N GLU A 304 -25.43 16.33 20.07
CA GLU A 304 -25.23 17.73 19.72
C GLU A 304 -25.23 18.62 20.99
N GLY A 305 -24.27 19.52 21.09
CA GLY A 305 -24.07 20.38 22.24
C GLY A 305 -23.28 19.77 23.41
N ALA A 306 -22.86 18.49 23.32
CA ALA A 306 -22.02 17.87 24.35
C ALA A 306 -20.59 18.39 24.33
N ASN A 307 -19.97 18.57 25.51
CA ASN A 307 -18.54 18.83 25.60
C ASN A 307 -17.77 17.51 25.59
N VAL A 308 -16.68 17.48 24.86
CA VAL A 308 -15.79 16.31 24.71
C VAL A 308 -14.33 16.71 24.94
N ALA A 309 -13.57 15.80 25.54
CA ALA A 309 -12.14 15.93 25.68
C ALA A 309 -11.44 15.12 24.57
N LYS A 310 -10.21 15.53 24.21
CA LYS A 310 -9.38 14.79 23.26
C LYS A 310 -9.24 13.33 23.68
N GLY A 311 -9.59 12.42 22.77
CA GLY A 311 -9.56 10.97 23.01
C GLY A 311 -10.89 10.40 23.51
N ASP A 312 -11.91 11.22 23.82
CA ASP A 312 -13.24 10.72 24.17
C ASP A 312 -13.86 9.95 23.00
N ARG A 313 -14.47 8.78 23.31
CA ARG A 313 -15.14 7.97 22.30
C ARG A 313 -16.39 8.66 21.79
N MET A 314 -16.46 8.89 20.48
CA MET A 314 -17.56 9.59 19.85
C MET A 314 -18.48 8.65 19.07
N VAL A 315 -17.91 7.79 18.24
CA VAL A 315 -18.64 6.82 17.40
C VAL A 315 -17.95 5.47 17.46
N THR A 316 -18.73 4.41 17.53
CA THR A 316 -18.27 3.04 17.30
C THR A 316 -18.89 2.53 16.02
N MET A 317 -18.06 2.09 15.08
CA MET A 317 -18.51 1.49 13.83
C MET A 317 -17.97 0.08 13.67
N GLU A 318 -18.69 -0.75 12.96
CA GLU A 318 -18.24 -2.08 12.54
C GLU A 318 -17.93 -2.07 11.05
N ALA A 319 -16.72 -2.48 10.71
CA ALA A 319 -16.29 -2.68 9.33
C ALA A 319 -15.41 -3.94 9.24
N MET A 320 -15.61 -4.77 8.22
CA MET A 320 -14.79 -5.97 7.94
C MET A 320 -14.59 -6.90 9.16
N LYS A 321 -15.64 -7.06 10.00
CA LYS A 321 -15.62 -7.86 11.25
C LYS A 321 -14.74 -7.30 12.37
N MET A 322 -14.31 -6.06 12.23
CA MET A 322 -13.61 -5.30 13.27
C MET A 322 -14.53 -4.22 13.83
N GLU A 323 -14.39 -3.96 15.11
CA GLU A 323 -15.06 -2.84 15.79
C GLU A 323 -14.06 -1.69 15.93
N LEU A 324 -14.36 -0.55 15.31
CA LEU A 324 -13.53 0.64 15.30
C LEU A 324 -14.18 1.72 16.14
N SER A 325 -13.45 2.27 17.12
CA SER A 325 -13.88 3.41 17.91
C SER A 325 -13.21 4.69 17.41
N LEU A 326 -14.01 5.64 16.95
CA LEU A 326 -13.55 6.98 16.56
C LEU A 326 -13.63 7.90 17.75
N THR A 327 -12.54 8.63 18.01
CA THR A 327 -12.38 9.49 19.19
C THR A 327 -12.27 10.95 18.80
N ALA A 328 -12.51 11.85 19.76
CA ALA A 328 -12.38 13.29 19.59
C ALA A 328 -10.89 13.66 19.30
N PRO A 329 -10.59 14.38 18.22
CA PRO A 329 -9.22 14.78 17.88
C PRO A 329 -8.67 15.89 18.79
N ARG A 330 -9.55 16.67 19.40
CA ARG A 330 -9.26 17.76 20.34
C ARG A 330 -10.36 17.94 21.37
N ASP A 331 -10.11 18.74 22.37
CA ASP A 331 -11.16 19.25 23.27
C ASP A 331 -12.12 20.15 22.49
N GLY A 332 -13.38 20.13 22.80
CA GLY A 332 -14.36 20.97 22.12
C GLY A 332 -15.80 20.64 22.46
N LYS A 333 -16.72 21.30 21.74
CA LYS A 333 -18.14 21.02 21.83
C LYS A 333 -18.67 20.48 20.51
N VAL A 334 -19.57 19.52 20.57
CA VAL A 334 -20.18 18.89 19.39
C VAL A 334 -21.14 19.89 18.75
N ALA A 335 -20.84 20.29 17.49
CA ALA A 335 -21.68 21.18 16.70
C ALA A 335 -22.84 20.41 16.06
N SER A 336 -22.56 19.26 15.48
CA SER A 336 -23.57 18.42 14.82
C SER A 336 -23.21 16.95 14.86
N VAL A 337 -24.23 16.08 14.82
CA VAL A 337 -24.12 14.63 14.69
C VAL A 337 -24.90 14.22 13.44
N SER A 338 -24.19 13.75 12.41
CA SER A 338 -24.76 13.47 11.08
C SER A 338 -25.18 12.02 10.89
N VAL A 339 -24.97 11.14 11.89
CA VAL A 339 -25.24 9.70 11.79
C VAL A 339 -25.94 9.16 13.03
N ALA A 340 -26.63 8.05 12.85
CA ALA A 340 -27.30 7.31 13.92
C ALA A 340 -26.85 5.83 13.95
N ALA A 341 -27.05 5.17 15.08
CA ALA A 341 -26.79 3.73 15.16
C ALA A 341 -27.66 2.96 14.17
N GLY A 342 -27.04 2.10 13.37
CA GLY A 342 -27.67 1.36 12.27
C GLY A 342 -27.45 1.98 10.89
N ASP A 343 -26.87 3.17 10.80
CA ASP A 343 -26.57 3.79 9.51
C ASP A 343 -25.36 3.12 8.84
N GLN A 344 -25.43 2.95 7.53
CA GLN A 344 -24.32 2.50 6.71
C GLN A 344 -23.65 3.74 6.09
N VAL A 345 -22.35 3.87 6.31
CA VAL A 345 -21.56 5.04 5.86
C VAL A 345 -20.47 4.61 4.88
N ASN A 346 -20.11 5.51 3.98
CA ASN A 346 -18.96 5.34 3.10
C ASN A 346 -17.72 6.02 3.70
N GLU A 347 -16.54 5.67 3.19
CA GLU A 347 -15.30 6.37 3.50
C GLU A 347 -15.45 7.89 3.22
N GLY A 348 -14.92 8.70 4.13
CA GLY A 348 -15.02 10.17 4.04
C GLY A 348 -16.39 10.75 4.41
N ALA A 349 -17.39 9.94 4.78
CA ALA A 349 -18.67 10.45 5.26
C ALA A 349 -18.48 11.24 6.55
N LEU A 350 -19.08 12.43 6.64
CA LEU A 350 -19.10 13.24 7.87
C LEU A 350 -19.97 12.55 8.93
N LEU A 351 -19.38 12.24 10.06
CA LEU A 351 -20.05 11.59 11.19
C LEU A 351 -20.44 12.61 12.26
N ILE A 352 -19.46 13.40 12.70
CA ILE A 352 -19.63 14.40 13.75
C ILE A 352 -18.79 15.63 13.39
N GLU A 353 -19.30 16.82 13.74
CA GLU A 353 -18.59 18.09 13.62
C GLU A 353 -18.47 18.74 15.00
N LEU A 354 -17.28 19.26 15.31
CA LEU A 354 -17.02 20.05 16.51
C LEU A 354 -17.18 21.54 16.19
N GLU A 355 -17.62 22.35 17.17
CA GLU A 355 -17.67 23.80 17.02
C GLU A 355 -16.27 24.36 16.71
N GLU A 356 -16.18 25.32 15.79
CA GLU A 356 -14.91 25.99 15.48
C GLU A 356 -14.43 26.77 16.68
N GLU A 357 -13.14 26.72 17.02
CA GLU A 357 -12.57 27.65 18.01
C GLU A 357 -12.55 29.05 17.41
N HIS A 358 -13.39 29.90 17.95
CA HIS A 358 -13.27 31.33 17.71
C HIS A 358 -12.09 31.84 18.55
N GLY A 359 -10.91 31.95 17.90
CA GLY A 359 -9.73 32.58 18.44
C GLY A 359 -9.84 34.11 18.51
#